data_de9354a0141c9c0a89f71902d02814d9
#
_entry.id   de9354a0141c9c0a89f71902d02814d9
#
_cell.length_a   1.000
_cell.length_b   1.000
_cell.length_c   1.000
_cell.angle_alpha   90.00
_cell.angle_beta   90.00
_cell.angle_gamma   90.00
#
_symmetry.space_group_name_H-M   'P 1'
#
loop_
_entity.id
_entity.type
_entity.pdbx_description
1 polymer ?
#
loop_
_entity_poly.entity_id
_entity_poly.type
_entity_poly.pdbx_seq_one_letter_code
_entity_poly.pdbx_strand_id
1 'polypeptide(L)'
;MVTEISPITFGYSHTIGRQENRSGNGFFYPVAITRDEDNLLYVLSRGSETPAFFPCKRVTVLNMDEELIREFGTKVPPEEADESAPDGSFMWPTSIALDKGGIAYVSDEWLNRISVFDKNGACINKWGKLGDGDGEINRPAGLAFDSEDRLYLVDSANHRVQIFTKEGKFISSWGSEGNGDGEFSYPWGIEIDHNGDVFIADWRNDRIQKFDRGGKFLMKFGSSGKGDGEFNRPSGIA
;
A
#
# COMPACT_ATOMS: atom_id res chain seq x y z
N MET A 1 -8.83 -28.02 -22.45
CA MET A 1 -10.19 -27.54 -22.14
C MET A 1 -10.03 -26.10 -21.66
N VAL A 2 -10.49 -25.16 -22.45
CA VAL A 2 -10.56 -23.75 -21.99
C VAL A 2 -11.79 -23.70 -21.09
N THR A 3 -11.59 -23.55 -19.78
CA THR A 3 -12.69 -23.25 -18.87
C THR A 3 -13.21 -21.87 -19.23
N GLU A 4 -14.43 -21.79 -19.76
CA GLU A 4 -15.13 -20.52 -19.90
C GLU A 4 -15.23 -19.89 -18.50
N ILE A 5 -14.47 -18.83 -18.30
CA ILE A 5 -14.63 -17.99 -17.12
C ILE A 5 -15.89 -17.15 -17.40
N SER A 6 -16.94 -17.37 -16.63
CA SER A 6 -18.12 -16.51 -16.70
C SER A 6 -17.68 -15.06 -16.46
N PRO A 7 -18.09 -14.11 -17.32
CA PRO A 7 -17.69 -12.73 -17.14
C PRO A 7 -18.18 -12.21 -15.80
N ILE A 8 -17.29 -11.62 -15.01
CA ILE A 8 -17.66 -10.93 -13.79
C ILE A 8 -18.35 -9.63 -14.23
N THR A 9 -19.61 -9.47 -13.81
CA THR A 9 -20.37 -8.25 -14.10
C THR A 9 -20.31 -7.33 -12.88
N PHE A 10 -19.77 -6.15 -13.07
CA PHE A 10 -19.77 -5.08 -12.04
C PHE A 10 -20.94 -4.14 -12.30
N GLY A 11 -21.76 -3.92 -11.27
CA GLY A 11 -22.79 -2.89 -11.28
C GLY A 11 -22.30 -1.66 -10.50
N TYR A 12 -22.43 -0.47 -11.10
CA TYR A 12 -22.21 0.77 -10.36
C TYR A 12 -23.29 0.90 -9.27
N SER A 13 -22.88 1.13 -8.05
CA SER A 13 -23.75 1.39 -6.93
C SER A 13 -23.84 2.89 -6.64
N HIS A 14 -22.76 3.47 -6.16
CA HIS A 14 -22.65 4.90 -5.84
C HIS A 14 -21.18 5.31 -5.71
N THR A 15 -20.92 6.61 -5.67
CA THR A 15 -19.61 7.18 -5.40
C THR A 15 -19.53 7.62 -3.95
N ILE A 16 -18.46 7.26 -3.26
CA ILE A 16 -18.21 7.64 -1.88
C ILE A 16 -17.20 8.78 -1.81
N GLY A 17 -17.52 9.80 -1.02
CA GLY A 17 -16.67 10.94 -0.75
C GLY A 17 -16.66 11.99 -1.85
N ARG A 18 -15.93 13.05 -1.59
CA ARG A 18 -15.71 14.19 -2.49
C ARG A 18 -14.28 14.67 -2.38
N GLN A 19 -13.84 15.46 -3.34
CA GLN A 19 -12.55 16.14 -3.21
C GLN A 19 -12.61 17.18 -2.11
N GLU A 20 -11.82 17.02 -1.06
CA GLU A 20 -11.78 17.94 0.09
C GLU A 20 -10.36 18.00 0.67
N ASN A 21 -9.89 19.22 0.89
CA ASN A 21 -8.56 19.48 1.45
C ASN A 21 -8.58 19.77 2.97
N ARG A 22 -9.75 19.77 3.58
CA ARG A 22 -9.95 19.96 5.02
C ARG A 22 -10.38 18.66 5.68
N SER A 23 -10.46 18.65 6.98
CA SER A 23 -11.08 17.57 7.75
C SER A 23 -12.52 17.33 7.31
N GLY A 24 -12.95 16.08 7.33
CA GLY A 24 -14.28 15.67 6.93
C GLY A 24 -14.28 14.40 6.08
N ASN A 25 -15.41 14.11 5.45
CA ASN A 25 -15.61 12.92 4.61
C ASN A 25 -15.12 13.07 3.17
N GLY A 26 -14.22 14.01 2.90
CA GLY A 26 -13.60 14.20 1.61
C GLY A 26 -12.15 13.73 1.56
N PHE A 27 -11.65 13.53 0.33
CA PHE A 27 -10.31 13.02 0.07
C PHE A 27 -9.51 13.98 -0.80
N PHE A 28 -8.18 13.99 -0.62
CA PHE A 28 -7.29 14.77 -1.45
C PHE A 28 -6.07 13.96 -1.87
N TYR A 29 -6.00 13.61 -3.15
CA TYR A 29 -5.07 12.63 -3.70
C TYR A 29 -5.09 11.31 -2.91
N PRO A 30 -6.23 10.59 -2.90
CA PRO A 30 -6.28 9.27 -2.30
C PRO A 30 -5.35 8.32 -3.06
N VAL A 31 -4.51 7.59 -2.34
CA VAL A 31 -3.49 6.70 -2.91
C VAL A 31 -3.70 5.24 -2.56
N ALA A 32 -4.41 4.97 -1.47
CA ALA A 32 -4.74 3.62 -1.06
C ALA A 32 -6.06 3.59 -0.28
N ILE A 33 -6.71 2.46 -0.35
CA ILE A 33 -7.94 2.16 0.38
C ILE A 33 -7.88 0.73 0.91
N THR A 34 -8.38 0.54 2.12
CA THR A 34 -8.61 -0.80 2.68
C THR A 34 -9.89 -0.79 3.49
N ARG A 35 -10.38 -1.97 3.86
CA ARG A 35 -11.64 -2.14 4.60
C ARG A 35 -11.41 -3.10 5.76
N ASP A 36 -11.99 -2.80 6.91
CA ASP A 36 -12.02 -3.73 8.06
C ASP A 36 -13.23 -4.69 8.00
N GLU A 37 -13.31 -5.57 8.99
CA GLU A 37 -14.39 -6.56 9.13
C GLU A 37 -15.76 -5.90 9.40
N ASP A 38 -15.76 -4.70 9.97
CA ASP A 38 -16.99 -3.91 10.25
C ASP A 38 -17.44 -3.10 9.03
N ASN A 39 -16.83 -3.30 7.86
CA ASN A 39 -17.05 -2.55 6.62
C ASN A 39 -16.71 -1.05 6.71
N LEU A 40 -15.83 -0.65 7.62
CA LEU A 40 -15.28 0.69 7.62
C LEU A 40 -14.20 0.82 6.55
N LEU A 41 -14.28 1.88 5.76
CA LEU A 41 -13.33 2.21 4.72
C LEU A 41 -12.23 3.12 5.28
N TYR A 42 -10.99 2.70 5.14
CA TYR A 42 -9.80 3.47 5.50
C TYR A 42 -9.19 4.03 4.21
N VAL A 43 -9.29 5.32 4.00
CA VAL A 43 -8.80 6.00 2.80
C VAL A 43 -7.56 6.83 3.14
N LEU A 44 -6.42 6.45 2.57
CA LEU A 44 -5.16 7.16 2.73
C LEU A 44 -5.04 8.28 1.71
N SER A 45 -4.98 9.52 2.18
CA SER A 45 -4.76 10.71 1.36
C SER A 45 -3.31 11.16 1.44
N ARG A 46 -2.64 11.23 0.29
CA ARG A 46 -1.25 11.69 0.17
C ARG A 46 -1.13 13.21 0.24
N GLY A 47 -2.21 13.94 -0.08
CA GLY A 47 -2.21 15.39 -0.13
C GLY A 47 -1.35 15.97 -1.26
N SER A 48 -1.09 17.26 -1.19
CA SER A 48 -0.26 18.02 -2.15
C SER A 48 0.96 18.62 -1.48
N GLU A 49 2.01 18.84 -2.26
CA GLU A 49 3.21 19.56 -1.80
C GLU A 49 3.02 21.08 -1.74
N THR A 50 1.95 21.62 -2.36
CA THR A 50 1.71 23.08 -2.34
C THR A 50 1.22 23.53 -0.96
N PRO A 51 1.77 24.65 -0.43
CA PRO A 51 1.39 25.17 0.89
C PRO A 51 -0.11 25.45 1.07
N ALA A 52 -0.81 25.78 -0.02
CA ALA A 52 -2.23 26.12 0.00
C ALA A 52 -3.14 24.92 0.34
N PHE A 53 -2.64 23.69 0.27
CA PHE A 53 -3.38 22.44 0.48
C PHE A 53 -2.86 21.63 1.67
N PHE A 54 -2.39 22.30 2.72
CA PHE A 54 -2.13 21.72 4.03
C PHE A 54 -3.46 21.57 4.77
N PRO A 55 -3.87 20.54 5.26
CA PRO A 55 -3.43 19.39 6.02
C PRO A 55 -4.03 18.07 5.51
N CYS A 56 -3.70 17.69 4.28
CA CYS A 56 -4.42 16.61 3.57
C CYS A 56 -3.76 15.24 3.68
N LYS A 57 -2.64 15.13 4.41
CA LYS A 57 -1.92 13.85 4.59
C LYS A 57 -2.50 13.14 5.82
N ARG A 58 -3.47 12.26 5.58
CA ARG A 58 -4.19 11.59 6.64
C ARG A 58 -4.82 10.29 6.16
N VAL A 59 -5.25 9.50 7.10
CA VAL A 59 -6.22 8.43 6.89
C VAL A 59 -7.58 8.93 7.33
N THR A 60 -8.56 8.85 6.45
CA THR A 60 -9.97 9.13 6.73
C THR A 60 -10.72 7.81 6.82
N VAL A 61 -11.44 7.57 7.90
CA VAL A 61 -12.25 6.38 8.12
C VAL A 61 -13.71 6.73 8.03
N LEU A 62 -14.42 6.06 7.12
CA LEU A 62 -15.85 6.24 6.84
C LEU A 62 -16.58 4.91 6.95
N ASN A 63 -17.89 4.97 7.24
CA ASN A 63 -18.76 3.84 6.98
C ASN A 63 -19.31 3.88 5.54
N MET A 64 -20.09 2.87 5.15
CA MET A 64 -20.69 2.79 3.82
C MET A 64 -21.81 3.82 3.57
N ASP A 65 -22.30 4.50 4.60
CA ASP A 65 -23.26 5.60 4.54
C ASP A 65 -22.57 6.97 4.45
N GLU A 66 -21.24 6.99 4.20
CA GLU A 66 -20.39 8.19 4.10
C GLU A 66 -20.27 9.00 5.40
N GLU A 67 -20.62 8.42 6.53
CA GLU A 67 -20.43 9.08 7.81
C GLU A 67 -18.94 9.01 8.22
N LEU A 68 -18.38 10.15 8.56
CA LEU A 68 -17.02 10.23 9.09
C LEU A 68 -16.97 9.61 10.48
N ILE A 69 -16.20 8.55 10.62
CA ILE A 69 -15.99 7.87 11.91
C ILE A 69 -14.81 8.51 12.64
N ARG A 70 -13.66 8.70 11.94
CA ARG A 70 -12.46 9.34 12.47
C ARG A 70 -11.47 9.72 11.38
N GLU A 71 -10.50 10.52 11.77
CA GLU A 71 -9.31 10.80 10.97
C GLU A 71 -8.06 10.63 11.85
N PHE A 72 -6.95 10.21 11.25
CA PHE A 72 -5.66 10.14 11.93
C PHE A 72 -4.50 10.31 10.95
N GLY A 73 -3.32 10.53 11.53
CA GLY A 73 -2.15 10.93 10.78
C GLY A 73 -2.11 12.44 10.54
N THR A 74 -0.91 12.95 10.45
CA THR A 74 -0.66 14.39 10.26
C THR A 74 0.42 14.59 9.22
N LYS A 75 0.47 15.78 8.63
CA LYS A 75 1.58 16.15 7.76
C LYS A 75 2.81 16.49 8.58
N VAL A 76 3.98 15.99 8.18
CA VAL A 76 5.26 16.48 8.68
C VAL A 76 5.70 17.71 7.86
N PRO A 77 6.23 18.77 8.49
CA PRO A 77 6.88 19.85 7.79
C PRO A 77 8.09 19.33 6.97
N PRO A 78 8.37 19.86 5.76
CA PRO A 78 9.49 19.38 4.95
C PRO A 78 10.85 19.42 5.64
N GLU A 79 11.07 20.42 6.51
CA GLU A 79 12.28 20.60 7.31
C GLU A 79 12.47 19.58 8.43
N GLU A 80 11.41 18.85 8.79
CA GLU A 80 11.40 17.79 9.78
C GLU A 80 11.20 16.40 9.15
N ALA A 81 11.22 16.30 7.80
CA ALA A 81 10.92 15.08 7.06
C ALA A 81 12.14 14.14 6.99
N ASP A 82 12.63 13.72 8.11
CA ASP A 82 13.74 12.79 8.31
C ASP A 82 13.39 11.72 9.38
N GLU A 83 14.38 11.05 9.92
CA GLU A 83 14.21 10.03 10.95
C GLU A 83 13.58 10.57 12.26
N SER A 84 13.67 11.87 12.51
CA SER A 84 13.11 12.55 13.68
C SER A 84 11.63 12.92 13.52
N ALA A 85 11.07 12.75 12.34
CA ALA A 85 9.66 13.07 12.05
C ALA A 85 8.73 12.52 13.12
N PRO A 86 7.77 13.35 13.62
CA PRO A 86 6.87 12.96 14.70
C PRO A 86 6.12 11.64 14.43
N ASP A 87 5.78 10.93 15.51
CA ASP A 87 5.00 9.71 15.42
C ASP A 87 3.65 9.99 14.79
N GLY A 88 3.23 9.13 13.87
CA GLY A 88 1.97 9.27 13.14
C GLY A 88 1.92 10.39 12.11
N SER A 89 3.06 11.02 11.79
CA SER A 89 3.12 11.99 10.70
C SER A 89 3.47 11.33 9.37
N PHE A 90 3.06 11.97 8.27
CA PHE A 90 3.28 11.51 6.89
C PHE A 90 3.98 12.57 6.05
N MET A 91 4.93 12.13 5.22
CA MET A 91 5.52 12.95 4.15
C MET A 91 5.02 12.51 2.77
N TRP A 92 5.27 11.27 2.39
CA TRP A 92 4.75 10.66 1.16
C TRP A 92 4.17 9.26 1.43
N PRO A 93 3.01 9.20 2.09
CA PRO A 93 2.38 7.91 2.35
C PRO A 93 1.95 7.24 1.04
N THR A 94 2.10 5.91 0.96
CA THR A 94 1.92 5.15 -0.29
C THR A 94 0.89 4.03 -0.18
N SER A 95 0.81 3.34 0.95
CA SER A 95 -0.13 2.23 1.13
C SER A 95 -0.62 2.12 2.56
N ILE A 96 -1.77 1.48 2.73
CA ILE A 96 -2.35 1.15 4.03
C ILE A 96 -2.84 -0.29 4.01
N ALA A 97 -2.52 -1.05 5.03
CA ALA A 97 -3.04 -2.39 5.27
C ALA A 97 -3.51 -2.55 6.72
N LEU A 98 -4.47 -3.42 6.95
CA LEU A 98 -4.97 -3.75 8.28
C LEU A 98 -4.57 -5.17 8.64
N ASP A 99 -4.10 -5.39 9.88
CA ASP A 99 -3.98 -6.74 10.43
C ASP A 99 -5.36 -7.28 10.85
N LYS A 100 -5.43 -8.55 11.22
CA LYS A 100 -6.68 -9.18 11.72
C LYS A 100 -7.24 -8.51 12.98
N GLY A 101 -6.41 -7.81 13.73
CA GLY A 101 -6.82 -7.03 14.89
C GLY A 101 -7.42 -5.67 14.53
N GLY A 102 -7.41 -5.27 13.25
CA GLY A 102 -7.85 -3.94 12.79
C GLY A 102 -6.85 -2.83 13.12
N ILE A 103 -5.59 -3.19 13.35
CA ILE A 103 -4.46 -2.26 13.49
C ILE A 103 -4.02 -1.83 12.10
N ALA A 104 -3.86 -0.53 11.88
CA ALA A 104 -3.51 0.02 10.58
C ALA A 104 -2.01 0.25 10.44
N TYR A 105 -1.45 -0.20 9.33
CA TYR A 105 -0.04 -0.04 8.95
C TYR A 105 0.03 0.83 7.71
N VAL A 106 0.78 1.91 7.78
CA VAL A 106 0.93 2.88 6.69
C VAL A 106 2.39 2.99 6.29
N SER A 107 2.69 2.73 5.02
CA SER A 107 4.02 2.95 4.44
C SER A 107 4.21 4.40 4.02
N ASP A 108 5.42 4.92 4.21
CA ASP A 108 5.81 6.25 3.76
C ASP A 108 7.13 6.17 2.99
N GLU A 109 7.07 6.44 1.68
CA GLU A 109 8.22 6.27 0.78
C GLU A 109 9.33 7.29 1.01
N TRP A 110 9.02 8.46 1.57
CA TRP A 110 10.01 9.48 1.86
C TRP A 110 10.68 9.24 3.21
N LEU A 111 9.88 8.92 4.22
CA LEU A 111 10.37 8.67 5.57
C LEU A 111 10.99 7.27 5.72
N ASN A 112 10.88 6.42 4.70
CA ASN A 112 11.38 5.04 4.71
C ASN A 112 10.95 4.29 5.98
N ARG A 113 9.65 4.40 6.32
CA ARG A 113 9.13 3.79 7.54
C ARG A 113 7.71 3.27 7.37
N ILE A 114 7.31 2.44 8.32
CA ILE A 114 5.94 2.00 8.54
C ILE A 114 5.46 2.63 9.84
N SER A 115 4.36 3.34 9.80
CA SER A 115 3.67 3.87 10.99
C SER A 115 2.49 2.97 11.33
N VAL A 116 2.32 2.63 12.62
CA VAL A 116 1.31 1.68 13.09
C VAL A 116 0.31 2.42 13.99
N PHE A 117 -0.98 2.27 13.69
CA PHE A 117 -2.05 2.96 14.40
C PHE A 117 -3.06 1.97 14.98
N ASP A 118 -3.51 2.23 16.18
CA ASP A 118 -4.59 1.47 16.80
C ASP A 118 -5.96 1.79 16.16
N LYS A 119 -6.99 1.07 16.58
CA LYS A 119 -8.37 1.26 16.10
C LYS A 119 -8.93 2.66 16.36
N ASN A 120 -8.35 3.43 17.28
CA ASN A 120 -8.76 4.80 17.59
C ASN A 120 -7.99 5.84 16.77
N GLY A 121 -6.98 5.39 16.00
CA GLY A 121 -6.10 6.26 15.21
C GLY A 121 -4.92 6.82 15.98
N ALA A 122 -4.63 6.32 17.18
CA ALA A 122 -3.41 6.67 17.90
C ALA A 122 -2.22 5.93 17.31
N CYS A 123 -1.12 6.62 17.02
CA CYS A 123 0.12 6.00 16.60
C CYS A 123 0.74 5.25 17.78
N ILE A 124 0.83 3.92 17.65
CA ILE A 124 1.29 3.02 18.72
C ILE A 124 2.70 2.48 18.48
N ASN A 125 3.17 2.54 17.24
CA ASN A 125 4.51 2.11 16.87
C ASN A 125 4.93 2.73 15.54
N LYS A 126 6.24 2.77 15.30
CA LYS A 126 6.84 3.00 13.99
C LYS A 126 8.12 2.18 13.86
N TRP A 127 8.40 1.72 12.66
CA TRP A 127 9.64 1.01 12.35
C TRP A 127 10.02 1.18 10.88
N GLY A 128 11.25 0.87 10.56
CA GLY A 128 11.86 1.04 9.25
C GLY A 128 13.11 1.90 9.36
N LYS A 129 14.08 1.58 8.55
CA LYS A 129 15.35 2.27 8.44
C LYS A 129 15.78 2.27 6.99
N LEU A 130 16.19 3.42 6.46
CA LEU A 130 16.72 3.51 5.11
C LEU A 130 17.97 2.61 4.93
N GLY A 131 17.95 1.79 3.90
CA GLY A 131 19.06 0.93 3.52
C GLY A 131 18.64 -0.18 2.57
N ASP A 132 19.57 -1.10 2.29
CA ASP A 132 19.41 -2.23 1.37
C ASP A 132 19.64 -3.60 2.05
N GLY A 133 20.03 -3.61 3.32
CA GLY A 133 20.16 -4.83 4.12
C GLY A 133 18.83 -5.48 4.46
N ASP A 134 18.89 -6.68 5.08
CA ASP A 134 17.70 -7.38 5.57
C ASP A 134 17.00 -6.56 6.66
N GLY A 135 15.71 -6.28 6.43
CA GLY A 135 14.91 -5.44 7.33
C GLY A 135 15.10 -3.94 7.16
N GLU A 136 16.08 -3.50 6.37
CA GLU A 136 16.17 -2.12 5.92
C GLU A 136 15.28 -1.91 4.70
N ILE A 137 14.75 -0.71 4.51
CA ILE A 137 13.78 -0.41 3.46
C ILE A 137 14.14 0.88 2.72
N ASN A 138 13.85 0.91 1.42
CA ASN A 138 14.08 2.10 0.59
C ASN A 138 12.88 2.34 -0.30
N ARG A 139 12.18 3.44 -0.05
CA ARG A 139 10.93 3.80 -0.72
C ARG A 139 9.88 2.70 -0.64
N PRO A 140 9.42 2.32 0.55
CA PRO A 140 8.36 1.33 0.70
C PRO A 140 7.09 1.77 -0.02
N ALA A 141 6.50 0.86 -0.76
CA ALA A 141 5.28 1.11 -1.53
C ALA A 141 4.10 0.28 -0.96
N GLY A 142 3.66 -0.77 -1.66
CA GLY A 142 2.52 -1.57 -1.27
C GLY A 142 2.74 -2.39 -0.01
N LEU A 143 1.66 -2.57 0.74
CA LEU A 143 1.56 -3.40 1.95
C LEU A 143 0.41 -4.38 1.81
N ALA A 144 0.60 -5.63 2.23
CA ALA A 144 -0.47 -6.61 2.36
C ALA A 144 -0.21 -7.55 3.55
N PHE A 145 -1.26 -7.97 4.25
CA PHE A 145 -1.17 -9.01 5.26
C PHE A 145 -1.62 -10.36 4.71
N ASP A 146 -0.92 -11.41 5.07
CA ASP A 146 -1.39 -12.76 4.80
C ASP A 146 -2.29 -13.31 5.91
N SER A 147 -2.77 -14.53 5.71
CA SER A 147 -3.64 -15.21 6.67
C SER A 147 -2.93 -15.61 8.00
N GLU A 148 -1.63 -15.39 8.12
CA GLU A 148 -0.84 -15.64 9.33
C GLU A 148 -0.41 -14.33 10.03
N ASP A 149 -0.99 -13.18 9.63
CA ASP A 149 -0.63 -11.84 10.11
C ASP A 149 0.85 -11.49 9.84
N ARG A 150 1.43 -12.00 8.75
CA ARG A 150 2.74 -11.56 8.27
C ARG A 150 2.54 -10.40 7.31
N LEU A 151 3.32 -9.35 7.46
CA LEU A 151 3.28 -8.18 6.60
C LEU A 151 4.25 -8.33 5.43
N TYR A 152 3.71 -8.31 4.23
CA TYR A 152 4.47 -8.24 2.98
C TYR A 152 4.60 -6.77 2.58
N LEU A 153 5.82 -6.35 2.33
CA LEU A 153 6.18 -4.98 2.01
C LEU A 153 6.92 -4.94 0.68
N VAL A 154 6.44 -4.13 -0.25
CA VAL A 154 7.16 -3.82 -1.48
C VAL A 154 8.22 -2.77 -1.17
N ASP A 155 9.48 -3.19 -1.20
CA ASP A 155 10.68 -2.37 -1.00
C ASP A 155 11.17 -1.86 -2.36
N SER A 156 10.45 -0.85 -2.87
CA SER A 156 10.39 -0.48 -4.28
C SER A 156 11.75 -0.09 -4.88
N ALA A 157 12.52 0.76 -4.20
CA ALA A 157 13.82 1.20 -4.70
C ALA A 157 14.93 0.14 -4.52
N ASN A 158 14.68 -0.90 -3.72
CA ASN A 158 15.54 -2.07 -3.60
C ASN A 158 15.08 -3.24 -4.49
N HIS A 159 14.04 -3.03 -5.31
CA HIS A 159 13.55 -3.99 -6.29
C HIS A 159 13.21 -5.37 -5.72
N ARG A 160 12.62 -5.39 -4.50
CA ARG A 160 12.30 -6.62 -3.78
C ARG A 160 11.01 -6.53 -3.00
N VAL A 161 10.54 -7.67 -2.54
CA VAL A 161 9.50 -7.79 -1.51
C VAL A 161 10.15 -8.33 -0.24
N GLN A 162 9.81 -7.77 0.90
CA GLN A 162 10.23 -8.25 2.20
C GLN A 162 9.01 -8.69 3.03
N ILE A 163 9.18 -9.73 3.84
CA ILE A 163 8.19 -10.21 4.79
C ILE A 163 8.64 -9.87 6.20
N PHE A 164 7.73 -9.32 6.98
CA PHE A 164 7.96 -8.95 8.38
C PHE A 164 6.89 -9.57 9.30
N THR A 165 7.22 -9.71 10.58
CA THR A 165 6.18 -9.81 11.59
C THR A 165 5.48 -8.45 11.71
N LYS A 166 4.30 -8.41 12.31
CA LYS A 166 3.57 -7.16 12.56
C LYS A 166 4.31 -6.18 13.49
N GLU A 167 5.26 -6.66 14.28
CA GLU A 167 6.15 -5.83 15.10
C GLU A 167 7.34 -5.25 14.32
N GLY A 168 7.47 -5.55 13.01
CA GLY A 168 8.53 -5.06 12.15
C GLY A 168 9.82 -5.90 12.17
N LYS A 169 9.78 -7.15 12.67
CA LYS A 169 10.91 -8.05 12.61
C LYS A 169 10.98 -8.73 11.25
N PHE A 170 12.12 -8.60 10.56
CA PHE A 170 12.39 -9.26 9.27
C PHE A 170 12.27 -10.77 9.35
N ILE A 171 11.64 -11.36 8.34
CA ILE A 171 11.47 -12.82 8.17
C ILE A 171 12.25 -13.30 6.96
N SER A 172 11.95 -12.76 5.79
CA SER A 172 12.59 -13.14 4.52
C SER A 172 12.35 -12.09 3.45
N SER A 173 13.02 -12.25 2.30
CA SER A 173 12.83 -11.41 1.12
C SER A 173 13.04 -12.17 -0.17
N TRP A 174 12.50 -11.64 -1.27
CA TRP A 174 12.77 -12.11 -2.62
C TRP A 174 12.69 -10.96 -3.62
N GLY A 175 13.26 -11.20 -4.80
CA GLY A 175 13.35 -10.24 -5.88
C GLY A 175 14.70 -9.58 -5.97
N SER A 176 14.99 -9.06 -7.14
CA SER A 176 16.19 -8.28 -7.47
C SER A 176 15.88 -7.36 -8.64
N GLU A 177 16.73 -6.38 -8.91
CA GLU A 177 16.59 -5.52 -10.08
C GLU A 177 16.71 -6.32 -11.38
N GLY A 178 15.73 -6.11 -12.29
CA GLY A 178 15.75 -6.71 -13.61
C GLY A 178 14.38 -6.82 -14.27
N ASN A 179 14.31 -7.62 -15.34
CA ASN A 179 13.09 -7.86 -16.11
C ASN A 179 12.81 -9.36 -16.35
N GLY A 180 13.61 -10.24 -15.80
CA GLY A 180 13.38 -11.68 -15.79
C GLY A 180 12.24 -12.10 -14.85
N ASP A 181 11.95 -13.41 -14.80
CA ASP A 181 10.95 -13.96 -13.89
C ASP A 181 11.45 -13.88 -12.44
N GLY A 182 10.68 -13.22 -11.57
CA GLY A 182 11.06 -12.95 -10.19
C GLY A 182 11.95 -11.72 -9.98
N GLU A 183 12.38 -11.07 -11.06
CA GLU A 183 13.06 -9.77 -11.01
C GLU A 183 12.05 -8.63 -11.13
N PHE A 184 12.37 -7.46 -10.60
CA PHE A 184 11.49 -6.29 -10.57
C PHE A 184 12.20 -5.02 -11.07
N SER A 185 11.39 -4.09 -11.57
CA SER A 185 11.82 -2.72 -11.79
C SER A 185 10.86 -1.75 -11.11
N TYR A 186 11.25 -1.26 -9.94
CA TYR A 186 10.42 -0.40 -9.10
C TYR A 186 9.01 -0.98 -8.88
N PRO A 187 8.86 -2.18 -8.28
CA PRO A 187 7.55 -2.74 -7.99
C PRO A 187 6.75 -1.80 -7.09
N TRP A 188 5.41 -1.78 -7.20
CA TRP A 188 4.59 -0.82 -6.48
C TRP A 188 3.46 -1.46 -5.68
N GLY A 189 2.42 -1.96 -6.34
CA GLY A 189 1.28 -2.58 -5.69
C GLY A 189 1.53 -4.03 -5.34
N ILE A 190 0.87 -4.48 -4.29
CA ILE A 190 0.87 -5.88 -3.82
C ILE A 190 -0.53 -6.26 -3.37
N GLU A 191 -0.94 -7.48 -3.67
CA GLU A 191 -2.15 -8.11 -3.15
C GLU A 191 -1.90 -9.59 -2.90
N ILE A 192 -2.59 -10.17 -1.93
CA ILE A 192 -2.51 -11.59 -1.58
C ILE A 192 -3.89 -12.20 -1.70
N ASP A 193 -4.04 -13.20 -2.57
CA ASP A 193 -5.32 -13.87 -2.77
C ASP A 193 -5.66 -14.84 -1.62
N HIS A 194 -6.88 -15.36 -1.65
CA HIS A 194 -7.36 -16.30 -0.62
C HIS A 194 -6.58 -17.63 -0.56
N ASN A 195 -5.78 -17.97 -1.58
CA ASN A 195 -4.89 -19.13 -1.58
C ASN A 195 -3.52 -18.80 -0.95
N GLY A 196 -3.26 -17.52 -0.70
CA GLY A 196 -1.98 -17.01 -0.22
C GLY A 196 -0.99 -16.73 -1.35
N ASP A 197 -1.44 -16.71 -2.61
CA ASP A 197 -0.59 -16.32 -3.72
C ASP A 197 -0.47 -14.78 -3.78
N VAL A 198 0.74 -14.32 -4.03
CA VAL A 198 1.13 -12.90 -3.98
C VAL A 198 1.21 -12.32 -5.38
N PHE A 199 0.52 -11.24 -5.63
CA PHE A 199 0.55 -10.50 -6.90
C PHE A 199 1.28 -9.19 -6.72
N ILE A 200 2.22 -8.90 -7.60
CA ILE A 200 3.05 -7.69 -7.57
C ILE A 200 2.88 -6.91 -8.89
N ALA A 201 2.53 -5.64 -8.76
CA ALA A 201 2.56 -4.70 -9.87
C ALA A 201 4.02 -4.25 -10.11
N ASP A 202 4.64 -4.78 -11.15
CA ASP A 202 6.02 -4.52 -11.54
C ASP A 202 6.06 -3.28 -12.44
N TRP A 203 6.02 -2.12 -11.80
CA TRP A 203 5.64 -0.81 -12.34
C TRP A 203 6.39 -0.41 -13.61
N ARG A 204 7.73 -0.52 -13.64
CA ARG A 204 8.52 -0.12 -14.81
C ARG A 204 8.67 -1.22 -15.87
N ASN A 205 8.28 -2.45 -15.54
CA ASN A 205 8.25 -3.57 -16.47
C ASN A 205 6.87 -3.75 -17.11
N ASP A 206 5.88 -2.89 -16.79
CA ASP A 206 4.53 -2.89 -17.38
C ASP A 206 3.85 -4.27 -17.30
N ARG A 207 3.99 -4.96 -16.16
CA ARG A 207 3.46 -6.31 -15.96
C ARG A 207 3.01 -6.54 -14.53
N ILE A 208 2.26 -7.62 -14.33
CA ILE A 208 1.96 -8.20 -13.02
C ILE A 208 2.70 -9.53 -12.91
N GLN A 209 3.32 -9.80 -11.79
CA GLN A 209 3.91 -11.10 -11.48
C GLN A 209 3.18 -11.75 -10.30
N LYS A 210 2.97 -13.06 -10.38
CA LYS A 210 2.37 -13.89 -9.34
C LYS A 210 3.40 -14.82 -8.74
N PHE A 211 3.40 -14.93 -7.42
CA PHE A 211 4.30 -15.75 -6.62
C PHE A 211 3.50 -16.61 -5.65
N ASP A 212 4.09 -17.71 -5.19
CA ASP A 212 3.59 -18.35 -3.98
C ASP A 212 3.95 -17.52 -2.73
N ARG A 213 3.42 -17.92 -1.56
CA ARG A 213 3.67 -17.25 -0.27
C ARG A 213 5.14 -17.19 0.14
N GLY A 214 6.02 -18.01 -0.46
CA GLY A 214 7.46 -18.05 -0.21
C GLY A 214 8.27 -17.22 -1.20
N GLY A 215 7.62 -16.56 -2.18
CA GLY A 215 8.28 -15.76 -3.20
C GLY A 215 8.75 -16.56 -4.41
N LYS A 216 8.33 -17.81 -4.58
CA LYS A 216 8.60 -18.57 -5.79
C LYS A 216 7.71 -18.06 -6.92
N PHE A 217 8.32 -17.67 -8.04
CA PHE A 217 7.62 -17.24 -9.25
C PHE A 217 6.68 -18.32 -9.77
N LEU A 218 5.43 -17.95 -10.07
CA LEU A 218 4.40 -18.83 -10.62
C LEU A 218 4.04 -18.46 -12.06
N MET A 219 3.74 -17.17 -12.29
CA MET A 219 3.38 -16.67 -13.62
C MET A 219 3.50 -15.15 -13.71
N LYS A 220 3.45 -14.64 -14.92
CA LYS A 220 3.32 -13.21 -15.20
C LYS A 220 2.31 -12.97 -16.32
N PHE A 221 1.74 -11.77 -16.34
CA PHE A 221 0.87 -11.31 -17.42
C PHE A 221 1.00 -9.80 -17.59
N GLY A 222 0.59 -9.33 -18.75
CA GLY A 222 0.76 -7.95 -19.16
C GLY A 222 2.04 -7.70 -19.92
N SER A 223 2.01 -6.65 -20.71
CA SER A 223 3.15 -6.09 -21.46
C SER A 223 2.94 -4.60 -21.65
N SER A 224 3.99 -3.88 -22.03
CA SER A 224 3.92 -2.44 -22.26
C SER A 224 2.99 -2.11 -23.42
N GLY A 225 2.00 -1.24 -23.19
CA GLY A 225 1.12 -0.75 -24.25
C GLY A 225 -0.18 -0.15 -23.74
N LYS A 226 -1.19 -0.10 -24.62
CA LYS A 226 -2.53 0.46 -24.38
C LYS A 226 -3.67 -0.43 -24.90
N GLY A 227 -3.35 -1.60 -25.42
CA GLY A 227 -4.31 -2.58 -25.88
C GLY A 227 -4.81 -3.49 -24.76
N ASP A 228 -5.66 -4.43 -25.10
CA ASP A 228 -6.19 -5.41 -24.16
C ASP A 228 -5.07 -6.28 -23.59
N GLY A 229 -4.99 -6.36 -22.26
CA GLY A 229 -3.92 -7.08 -21.55
C GLY A 229 -2.57 -6.36 -21.53
N GLU A 230 -2.49 -5.15 -22.03
CA GLU A 230 -1.30 -4.30 -21.94
C GLU A 230 -1.43 -3.31 -20.79
N PHE A 231 -0.30 -2.95 -20.19
CA PHE A 231 -0.21 -2.00 -19.09
C PHE A 231 0.73 -0.84 -19.42
N ASN A 232 0.52 0.26 -18.74
CA ASN A 232 1.44 1.39 -18.70
C ASN A 232 1.61 1.79 -17.23
N ARG A 233 2.67 1.29 -16.62
CA ARG A 233 3.02 1.54 -15.22
C ARG A 233 1.88 1.17 -14.24
N PRO A 234 1.50 -0.11 -14.15
CA PRO A 234 0.48 -0.55 -13.21
C PRO A 234 0.94 -0.26 -11.77
N SER A 235 0.09 0.38 -10.97
CA SER A 235 0.44 0.79 -9.61
C SER A 235 -0.46 0.14 -8.55
N GLY A 236 -1.76 0.08 -8.76
CA GLY A 236 -2.71 -0.54 -7.85
C GLY A 236 -3.05 -1.96 -8.29
N ILE A 237 -3.35 -2.81 -7.31
CA ILE A 237 -3.85 -4.18 -7.50
C ILE A 237 -4.82 -4.49 -6.36
N ALA A 238 -5.91 -5.26 -6.66
CA ALA A 238 -6.92 -5.66 -5.68
C ALA A 238 -7.61 -6.96 -6.13
#